data_5c19fed36ff3602cccf1efd5804c2033
#
_entry.id   5c19fed36ff3602cccf1efd5804c2033
#
_cell.length_a   1.000
_cell.length_b   1.000
_cell.length_c   1.000
_cell.angle_alpha   90.00
_cell.angle_beta   90.00
_cell.angle_gamma   90.00
#
_symmetry.space_group_name_H-M   'P 1'
#
loop_
_entity.id
_entity.type
_entity.pdbx_description
1 polymer ?
#
loop_
_entity_poly.entity_id
_entity_poly.type
_entity_poly.pdbx_seq_one_letter_code
_entity_poly.pdbx_strand_id
1 'polypeptide(L)'
;MMRSMLRTAYTVLLVGTLGLLLAACGGDASDTNATDNESSSSEQTEQSGDVDRELTLQPEGNQIKYATTELTAQAGETVRLVFENVAESPAMVHNVLILNTNDDEVVERVGTAGQSAGQSAGYVPDDDAIIAHTDLAQPGETVEVTFTAPEEPGEYTYVCTYPGHWA
;
A
#
# COMPACT_ATOMS: atom_id res chain seq x y z
N MET A 1 -12.60 -14.89 8.65
CA MET A 1 -11.15 -14.94 8.40
C MET A 1 -10.83 -13.90 7.36
N MET A 2 -10.21 -12.79 7.78
CA MET A 2 -9.91 -11.66 6.89
C MET A 2 -8.48 -11.82 6.35
N ARG A 3 -8.34 -12.73 5.42
CA ARG A 3 -7.07 -13.18 4.87
C ARG A 3 -7.15 -13.19 3.35
N SER A 4 -6.19 -12.59 2.70
CA SER A 4 -6.14 -12.49 1.24
C SER A 4 -4.70 -12.49 0.72
N MET A 5 -4.50 -12.61 -0.57
CA MET A 5 -3.19 -12.85 -1.18
C MET A 5 -2.79 -11.75 -2.12
N LEU A 6 -1.54 -11.30 -1.99
CA LEU A 6 -0.84 -10.49 -2.98
C LEU A 6 -0.05 -11.43 -3.90
N ARG A 7 -0.30 -11.38 -5.21
CA ARG A 7 0.46 -12.16 -6.20
C ARG A 7 1.47 -11.26 -6.90
N THR A 8 2.72 -11.67 -6.88
CA THR A 8 3.77 -11.03 -7.69
C THR A 8 4.04 -11.85 -8.94
N ALA A 9 4.07 -11.18 -10.09
CA ALA A 9 4.24 -11.82 -11.40
C ALA A 9 5.49 -11.28 -12.11
N TYR A 10 6.16 -12.14 -12.87
CA TYR A 10 7.25 -11.74 -13.75
C TYR A 10 6.68 -11.22 -15.08
N THR A 11 6.99 -9.98 -15.44
CA THR A 11 6.78 -9.52 -16.82
C THR A 11 8.10 -9.53 -17.55
N VAL A 12 8.28 -10.45 -18.50
CA VAL A 12 9.43 -10.46 -19.40
C VAL A 12 9.21 -9.35 -20.43
N LEU A 13 9.88 -8.21 -20.26
CA LEU A 13 9.88 -7.15 -21.24
C LEU A 13 10.93 -7.47 -22.31
N LEU A 14 10.47 -7.87 -23.49
CA LEU A 14 11.30 -7.92 -24.71
C LEU A 14 11.57 -6.50 -25.18
N VAL A 15 12.76 -5.98 -24.87
CA VAL A 15 13.25 -4.70 -25.38
C VAL A 15 13.62 -4.88 -26.85
N GLY A 16 12.75 -4.39 -27.71
CA GLY A 16 13.06 -4.14 -29.13
C GLY A 16 13.74 -2.79 -29.28
N THR A 17 15.03 -2.79 -29.57
CA THR A 17 15.82 -1.60 -29.95
C THR A 17 15.51 -1.19 -31.38
N LEU A 18 15.13 0.09 -31.60
CA LEU A 18 15.37 0.82 -32.87
C LEU A 18 15.12 2.30 -32.58
N GLY A 19 16.04 3.12 -32.44
CA GLY A 19 16.91 3.76 -33.41
C GLY A 19 16.39 5.13 -33.86
N LEU A 20 17.04 6.17 -33.41
CA LEU A 20 17.62 7.28 -34.22
C LEU A 20 16.84 8.57 -34.52
N LEU A 21 17.53 9.68 -34.20
CA LEU A 21 17.75 10.99 -34.87
C LEU A 21 16.92 12.22 -34.41
N LEU A 22 17.70 13.14 -33.78
CA LEU A 22 18.08 14.52 -34.23
C LEU A 22 16.93 15.55 -34.43
N ALA A 23 16.96 16.71 -33.89
CA ALA A 23 17.72 17.92 -33.94
C ALA A 23 16.89 19.05 -33.27
N ALA A 24 17.46 19.82 -32.38
CA ALA A 24 18.12 21.10 -32.56
C ALA A 24 17.23 22.36 -32.64
N CYS A 25 17.71 23.39 -31.90
CA CYS A 25 17.45 24.85 -31.98
C CYS A 25 16.12 25.35 -31.37
N GLY A 26 16.12 26.39 -30.56
CA GLY A 26 17.02 27.45 -30.19
C GLY A 26 16.18 28.65 -29.77
N GLY A 27 16.73 29.46 -28.81
CA GLY A 27 16.44 30.86 -28.66
C GLY A 27 15.08 31.24 -28.03
N ASP A 28 14.95 32.21 -27.22
CA ASP A 28 15.66 33.38 -26.76
C ASP A 28 14.92 34.01 -25.60
N ALA A 29 15.61 34.81 -24.84
CA ALA A 29 15.25 35.49 -23.62
C ALA A 29 14.13 36.53 -23.76
N SER A 30 13.46 36.82 -22.67
CA SER A 30 13.35 38.15 -22.04
C SER A 30 12.34 38.18 -20.88
N ASP A 31 12.89 38.40 -19.68
CA ASP A 31 12.63 39.51 -18.73
C ASP A 31 11.18 39.98 -18.53
N THR A 32 10.77 39.95 -17.31
CA THR A 32 10.65 40.93 -16.27
C THR A 32 9.45 40.72 -15.35
N ASN A 33 9.80 40.71 -14.10
CA ASN A 33 9.25 41.51 -12.99
C ASN A 33 8.28 40.89 -12.00
N ALA A 34 8.79 40.95 -10.79
CA ALA A 34 8.27 40.59 -9.48
C ALA A 34 6.85 41.10 -9.16
N THR A 35 6.17 40.30 -8.35
CA THR A 35 5.50 40.84 -7.16
C THR A 35 5.32 39.70 -6.16
N ASP A 36 5.90 39.89 -4.97
CA ASP A 36 5.78 39.06 -3.78
C ASP A 36 4.34 38.83 -3.39
N ASN A 37 4.02 37.59 -3.10
CA ASN A 37 2.99 37.27 -2.11
C ASN A 37 3.40 36.00 -1.37
N GLU A 38 4.02 36.17 -0.21
CA GLU A 38 4.26 35.13 0.76
C GLU A 38 2.91 34.57 1.24
N SER A 39 2.56 33.40 0.78
CA SER A 39 1.62 32.52 1.46
C SER A 39 2.38 31.29 1.90
N SER A 40 2.74 31.28 3.17
CA SER A 40 3.34 30.14 3.86
C SER A 40 2.35 28.98 3.83
N SER A 41 2.42 28.16 2.79
CA SER A 41 1.87 26.82 2.77
C SER A 41 2.97 25.90 3.25
N SER A 42 2.77 25.30 4.42
CA SER A 42 3.59 24.20 4.91
C SER A 42 3.48 23.06 3.91
N GLU A 43 4.43 22.97 2.99
CA GLU A 43 4.65 21.81 2.16
C GLU A 43 5.07 20.67 3.08
N GLN A 44 4.12 19.81 3.44
CA GLN A 44 4.44 18.45 3.77
C GLN A 44 5.07 17.87 2.50
N THR A 45 6.36 17.66 2.57
CA THR A 45 7.10 16.92 1.54
C THR A 45 6.58 15.49 1.57
N GLU A 46 5.54 15.23 0.80
CA GLU A 46 5.20 13.88 0.39
C GLU A 46 6.41 13.37 -0.39
N GLN A 47 7.09 12.39 0.16
CA GLN A 47 8.14 11.65 -0.50
C GLN A 47 7.48 10.78 -1.56
N SER A 48 7.06 11.41 -2.66
CA SER A 48 6.57 10.74 -3.86
C SER A 48 7.78 10.11 -4.55
N GLY A 49 8.25 8.98 -4.04
CA GLY A 49 8.95 8.02 -4.87
C GLY A 49 7.99 7.61 -5.99
N ASP A 50 8.50 7.43 -7.20
CA ASP A 50 7.67 6.99 -8.33
C ASP A 50 6.94 5.70 -7.91
N VAL A 51 5.61 5.77 -7.83
CA VAL A 51 4.75 4.63 -7.56
C VAL A 51 4.45 3.96 -8.89
N ASP A 52 4.87 2.71 -9.03
CA ASP A 52 4.66 1.95 -10.27
C ASP A 52 3.21 1.47 -10.39
N ARG A 53 2.58 1.18 -9.24
CA ARG A 53 1.22 0.63 -9.19
C ARG A 53 0.44 1.14 -7.98
N GLU A 54 -0.82 1.47 -8.23
CA GLU A 54 -1.80 1.71 -7.17
C GLU A 54 -2.79 0.54 -7.11
N LEU A 55 -3.04 0.06 -5.90
CA LEU A 55 -4.02 -0.98 -5.61
C LEU A 55 -5.03 -0.45 -4.60
N THR A 56 -6.31 -0.65 -4.86
CA THR A 56 -7.38 -0.28 -3.93
C THR A 56 -7.94 -1.54 -3.27
N LEU A 57 -8.13 -1.48 -1.97
CA LEU A 57 -8.71 -2.53 -1.15
C LEU A 57 -9.84 -1.96 -0.30
N GLN A 58 -10.93 -2.70 -0.17
CA GLN A 58 -12.10 -2.34 0.63
C GLN A 58 -12.59 -3.54 1.43
N PRO A 59 -13.24 -3.35 2.59
CA PRO A 59 -14.01 -4.41 3.24
C PRO A 59 -15.30 -4.67 2.44
N GLU A 60 -15.87 -5.86 2.60
CA GLU A 60 -17.19 -6.19 2.05
C GLU A 60 -18.31 -5.59 2.95
N GLY A 61 -18.49 -4.28 2.86
CA GLY A 61 -19.43 -3.53 3.70
C GLY A 61 -19.13 -3.71 5.19
N ASN A 62 -20.12 -4.13 5.97
CA ASN A 62 -19.99 -4.39 7.41
C ASN A 62 -19.58 -5.84 7.75
N GLN A 63 -18.93 -6.54 6.82
CA GLN A 63 -18.44 -7.89 7.07
C GLN A 63 -16.95 -7.87 7.46
N ILE A 64 -16.55 -8.83 8.30
CA ILE A 64 -15.14 -9.08 8.64
C ILE A 64 -14.49 -9.85 7.48
N LYS A 65 -14.38 -9.17 6.32
CA LYS A 65 -13.90 -9.74 5.08
C LYS A 65 -13.54 -8.64 4.09
N TYR A 66 -12.45 -8.82 3.37
CA TYR A 66 -12.12 -7.96 2.23
C TYR A 66 -13.00 -8.29 1.02
N ALA A 67 -13.47 -7.28 0.31
CA ALA A 67 -14.23 -7.46 -0.93
C ALA A 67 -13.36 -8.07 -2.04
N THR A 68 -12.07 -7.67 -2.09
CA THR A 68 -11.07 -8.24 -2.98
C THR A 68 -10.25 -9.27 -2.23
N THR A 69 -10.14 -10.48 -2.74
CA THR A 69 -9.37 -11.57 -2.14
C THR A 69 -8.01 -11.78 -2.79
N GLU A 70 -7.77 -11.13 -3.90
CA GLU A 70 -6.53 -11.23 -4.65
C GLU A 70 -6.14 -9.86 -5.21
N LEU A 71 -4.91 -9.44 -4.92
CA LEU A 71 -4.25 -8.27 -5.49
C LEU A 71 -3.04 -8.77 -6.29
N THR A 72 -2.65 -8.05 -7.34
CA THR A 72 -1.53 -8.44 -8.18
C THR A 72 -0.57 -7.29 -8.37
N ALA A 73 0.72 -7.55 -8.15
CA ALA A 73 1.83 -6.66 -8.45
C ALA A 73 2.95 -7.42 -9.16
N GLN A 74 3.88 -6.71 -9.80
CA GLN A 74 5.09 -7.31 -10.33
C GLN A 74 6.16 -7.39 -9.23
N ALA A 75 7.06 -8.37 -9.34
CA ALA A 75 8.19 -8.48 -8.42
C ALA A 75 9.05 -7.21 -8.46
N GLY A 76 9.39 -6.67 -7.29
CA GLY A 76 10.18 -5.45 -7.14
C GLY A 76 9.44 -4.15 -7.46
N GLU A 77 8.16 -4.19 -7.81
CA GLU A 77 7.35 -3.01 -8.14
C GLU A 77 7.09 -2.17 -6.87
N THR A 78 7.19 -0.84 -6.99
CA THR A 78 6.76 0.07 -5.92
C THR A 78 5.25 0.21 -5.95
N VAL A 79 4.59 -0.33 -4.94
CA VAL A 79 3.13 -0.40 -4.83
C VAL A 79 2.62 0.57 -3.79
N ARG A 80 1.63 1.38 -4.13
CA ARG A 80 0.80 2.11 -3.19
C ARG A 80 -0.51 1.35 -3.00
N LEU A 81 -0.74 0.86 -1.78
CA LEU A 81 -2.01 0.26 -1.38
C LEU A 81 -2.87 1.33 -0.70
N VAL A 82 -4.02 1.60 -1.27
CA VAL A 82 -5.05 2.48 -0.71
C VAL A 82 -6.15 1.60 -0.12
N PHE A 83 -6.35 1.69 1.19
CA PHE A 83 -7.43 0.99 1.87
C PHE A 83 -8.55 1.98 2.20
N GLU A 84 -9.71 1.77 1.60
CA GLU A 84 -10.92 2.57 1.80
C GLU A 84 -11.89 1.79 2.67
N ASN A 85 -12.05 2.21 3.93
CA ASN A 85 -12.99 1.56 4.84
C ASN A 85 -14.42 2.03 4.57
N VAL A 86 -15.09 1.38 3.64
CA VAL A 86 -16.48 1.67 3.23
C VAL A 86 -17.54 1.13 4.20
N ALA A 87 -17.14 0.55 5.33
CA ALA A 87 -18.08 0.11 6.35
C ALA A 87 -18.82 1.28 6.99
N GLU A 88 -20.04 1.04 7.46
CA GLU A 88 -20.88 2.03 8.14
C GLU A 88 -20.92 1.81 9.66
N SER A 89 -20.67 0.57 10.09
CA SER A 89 -20.73 0.19 11.51
C SER A 89 -19.49 0.68 12.27
N PRO A 90 -19.63 1.40 13.40
CA PRO A 90 -18.50 1.88 14.19
C PRO A 90 -17.56 0.78 14.72
N ALA A 91 -18.02 -0.48 14.73
CA ALA A 91 -17.19 -1.61 15.13
C ALA A 91 -16.26 -2.13 14.01
N MET A 92 -16.44 -1.67 12.78
CA MET A 92 -15.68 -2.13 11.62
C MET A 92 -14.43 -1.26 11.41
N VAL A 93 -13.54 -1.27 12.40
CA VAL A 93 -12.21 -0.66 12.29
C VAL A 93 -11.25 -1.69 11.71
N HIS A 94 -10.45 -1.31 10.75
CA HIS A 94 -9.54 -2.21 10.03
C HIS A 94 -8.15 -1.62 9.90
N ASN A 95 -7.16 -2.48 9.77
CA ASN A 95 -5.85 -2.20 9.19
C ASN A 95 -5.54 -3.25 8.12
N VAL A 96 -4.49 -3.04 7.36
CA VAL A 96 -3.97 -4.01 6.40
C VAL A 96 -2.50 -4.23 6.70
N LEU A 97 -2.10 -5.45 7.03
CA LEU A 97 -0.72 -5.87 7.13
C LEU A 97 -0.39 -6.75 5.92
N ILE A 98 0.71 -6.49 5.25
CA ILE A 98 1.21 -7.27 4.13
C ILE A 98 2.37 -8.10 4.65
N LEU A 99 2.33 -9.42 4.45
CA LEU A 99 3.34 -10.36 4.94
C LEU A 99 4.26 -10.83 3.81
N ASN A 100 5.48 -11.18 4.15
CA ASN A 100 6.47 -11.76 3.21
C ASN A 100 6.26 -13.26 2.95
N THR A 101 5.11 -13.80 3.32
CA THR A 101 4.80 -15.23 3.23
C THR A 101 3.30 -15.48 3.15
N ASN A 102 2.92 -16.68 2.73
CA ASN A 102 1.56 -17.21 2.85
C ASN A 102 1.47 -18.40 3.83
N ASP A 103 2.52 -18.63 4.63
CA ASP A 103 2.55 -19.70 5.62
C ASP A 103 1.52 -19.46 6.73
N ASP A 104 0.65 -20.47 6.96
CA ASP A 104 -0.46 -20.37 7.89
C ASP A 104 -0.02 -20.16 9.35
N GLU A 105 1.10 -20.77 9.77
CA GLU A 105 1.61 -20.65 11.14
C GLU A 105 2.15 -19.24 11.40
N VAL A 106 2.79 -18.64 10.39
CA VAL A 106 3.28 -17.26 10.45
C VAL A 106 2.10 -16.28 10.49
N VAL A 107 1.09 -16.49 9.65
CA VAL A 107 -0.12 -15.64 9.63
C VAL A 107 -0.85 -15.69 10.98
N GLU A 108 -1.02 -16.89 11.58
CA GLU A 108 -1.63 -17.05 12.89
C GLU A 108 -0.82 -16.37 13.99
N ARG A 109 0.50 -16.51 13.95
CA ARG A 109 1.42 -15.86 14.90
C ARG A 109 1.28 -14.34 14.83
N VAL A 110 1.36 -13.76 13.63
CA VAL A 110 1.24 -12.31 13.42
C VAL A 110 -0.14 -11.81 13.86
N GLY A 111 -1.21 -12.51 13.49
CA GLY A 111 -2.57 -12.15 13.88
C GLY A 111 -2.78 -12.17 15.39
N THR A 112 -2.23 -13.18 16.09
CA THR A 112 -2.30 -13.28 17.56
C THR A 112 -1.45 -12.20 18.22
N ALA A 113 -0.23 -11.96 17.72
CA ALA A 113 0.67 -10.95 18.25
C ALA A 113 0.09 -9.53 18.05
N GLY A 114 -0.61 -9.28 16.94
CA GLY A 114 -1.26 -8.00 16.67
C GLY A 114 -2.27 -7.61 17.76
N GLN A 115 -3.08 -8.55 18.23
CA GLN A 115 -3.98 -8.27 19.36
C GLN A 115 -3.23 -7.87 20.63
N SER A 116 -2.07 -8.48 20.88
CA SER A 116 -1.23 -8.21 22.05
C SER A 116 -0.47 -6.88 21.95
N ALA A 117 -0.17 -6.41 20.73
CA ALA A 117 0.47 -5.13 20.48
C ALA A 117 -0.42 -3.95 20.93
N GLY A 118 -1.73 -4.12 20.86
CA GLY A 118 -2.71 -3.18 21.37
C GLY A 118 -2.95 -1.96 20.48
N GLN A 119 -3.93 -1.16 20.89
CA GLN A 119 -4.40 -0.01 20.10
C GLN A 119 -3.33 1.06 19.87
N SER A 120 -2.45 1.31 20.85
CA SER A 120 -1.38 2.30 20.74
C SER A 120 -0.36 1.99 19.65
N ALA A 121 -0.24 0.72 19.26
CA ALA A 121 0.57 0.24 18.16
C ALA A 121 -0.26 -0.04 16.90
N GLY A 122 -1.52 0.41 16.84
CA GLY A 122 -2.42 0.11 15.72
C GLY A 122 -2.70 -1.37 15.53
N TYR A 123 -2.48 -2.20 16.57
CA TYR A 123 -2.51 -3.67 16.51
C TYR A 123 -1.48 -4.25 15.53
N VAL A 124 -0.38 -3.55 15.29
CA VAL A 124 0.75 -4.00 14.47
C VAL A 124 1.84 -4.54 15.41
N PRO A 125 2.16 -5.84 15.35
CA PRO A 125 3.24 -6.41 16.16
C PRO A 125 4.61 -6.10 15.54
N ASP A 126 5.64 -6.16 16.34
CA ASP A 126 7.03 -6.16 15.87
C ASP A 126 7.39 -7.56 15.37
N ASP A 127 7.30 -7.79 14.06
CA ASP A 127 7.51 -9.10 13.43
C ASP A 127 8.12 -8.93 12.04
N ASP A 128 9.25 -9.61 11.78
CA ASP A 128 10.01 -9.55 10.53
C ASP A 128 9.23 -10.09 9.31
N ALA A 129 8.10 -10.77 9.53
CA ALA A 129 7.24 -11.21 8.45
C ALA A 129 6.39 -10.08 7.85
N ILE A 130 6.32 -8.92 8.47
CA ILE A 130 5.54 -7.79 8.01
C ILE A 130 6.38 -6.94 7.05
N ILE A 131 5.97 -6.89 5.77
CA ILE A 131 6.60 -6.03 4.76
C ILE A 131 6.16 -4.58 4.95
N ALA A 132 4.86 -4.38 5.16
CA ALA A 132 4.25 -3.06 5.30
C ALA A 132 2.89 -3.16 6.00
N HIS A 133 2.43 -2.03 6.51
CA HIS A 133 1.09 -1.95 7.11
C HIS A 133 0.50 -0.55 6.95
N THR A 134 -0.82 -0.46 6.94
CA THR A 134 -1.55 0.80 7.04
C THR A 134 -1.75 1.19 8.51
N ASP A 135 -2.09 2.44 8.75
CA ASP A 135 -2.74 2.85 9.99
C ASP A 135 -4.12 2.18 10.15
N LEU A 136 -4.74 2.34 11.33
CA LEU A 136 -6.12 1.96 11.56
C LEU A 136 -7.05 2.90 10.80
N ALA A 137 -7.94 2.33 9.99
CA ALA A 137 -9.01 3.06 9.31
C ALA A 137 -10.34 2.89 10.07
N GLN A 138 -10.91 4.00 10.54
CA GLN A 138 -12.28 4.03 11.02
C GLN A 138 -13.27 3.90 9.86
N PRO A 139 -14.54 3.53 10.09
CA PRO A 139 -15.56 3.58 9.06
C PRO A 139 -15.60 4.93 8.34
N GLY A 140 -15.55 4.90 7.01
CA GLY A 140 -15.49 6.08 6.15
C GLY A 140 -14.09 6.69 5.95
N GLU A 141 -13.06 6.17 6.60
CA GLU A 141 -11.69 6.65 6.43
C GLU A 141 -10.95 5.90 5.31
N THR A 142 -10.00 6.59 4.71
CA THR A 142 -9.03 6.04 3.76
C THR A 142 -7.64 6.17 4.35
N VAL A 143 -6.89 5.09 4.32
CA VAL A 143 -5.48 5.03 4.73
C VAL A 143 -4.66 4.38 3.62
N GLU A 144 -3.37 4.66 3.57
CA GLU A 144 -2.50 4.13 2.54
C GLU A 144 -1.14 3.70 3.08
N VAL A 145 -0.46 2.85 2.34
CA VAL A 145 0.93 2.47 2.56
C VAL A 145 1.61 2.24 1.23
N THR A 146 2.86 2.70 1.11
CA THR A 146 3.72 2.42 -0.04
C THR A 146 4.79 1.41 0.36
N PHE A 147 4.99 0.39 -0.44
CA PHE A 147 5.96 -0.67 -0.20
C PHE A 147 6.52 -1.21 -1.51
N THR A 148 7.65 -1.91 -1.45
CA THR A 148 8.19 -2.67 -2.58
C THR A 148 7.64 -4.10 -2.52
N ALA A 149 7.03 -4.55 -3.61
CA ALA A 149 6.58 -5.94 -3.75
C ALA A 149 7.79 -6.89 -3.70
N PRO A 150 7.63 -8.08 -3.09
CA PRO A 150 8.73 -9.05 -3.02
C PRO A 150 9.36 -9.34 -4.37
N GLU A 151 10.70 -9.47 -4.39
CA GLU A 151 11.47 -9.80 -5.59
C GLU A 151 11.19 -11.22 -6.09
N GLU A 152 10.84 -12.14 -5.20
CA GLU A 152 10.48 -13.50 -5.56
C GLU A 152 9.01 -13.57 -5.95
N PRO A 153 8.67 -14.09 -7.16
CA PRO A 153 7.28 -14.34 -7.52
C PRO A 153 6.64 -15.37 -6.61
N GLY A 154 5.43 -15.06 -6.13
CA GLY A 154 4.74 -15.94 -5.19
C GLY A 154 3.41 -15.40 -4.71
N GLU A 155 2.85 -16.07 -3.74
CA GLU A 155 1.64 -15.66 -3.05
C GLU A 155 1.99 -15.19 -1.65
N TYR A 156 1.54 -14.00 -1.30
CA TYR A 156 1.82 -13.31 -0.05
C TYR A 156 0.49 -12.94 0.60
N THR A 157 0.38 -13.19 1.90
CA THR A 157 -0.87 -12.91 2.61
C THR A 157 -0.95 -11.45 3.02
N TYR A 158 -2.13 -10.85 2.90
CA TYR A 158 -2.48 -9.63 3.63
C TYR A 158 -3.62 -9.92 4.60
N VAL A 159 -3.56 -9.31 5.80
CA VAL A 159 -4.43 -9.63 6.93
C VAL A 159 -4.77 -8.37 7.72
N CYS A 160 -5.97 -8.35 8.31
CA CYS A 160 -6.34 -7.38 9.34
C CYS A 160 -6.05 -7.96 10.72
N THR A 161 -5.32 -7.23 11.56
CA THR A 161 -4.99 -7.65 12.93
C THR A 161 -5.84 -6.97 14.00
N TYR A 162 -6.81 -6.15 13.62
CA TYR A 162 -7.78 -5.61 14.56
C TYR A 162 -8.48 -6.73 15.34
N PRO A 163 -8.71 -6.60 16.66
CA PRO A 163 -9.26 -7.67 17.50
C PRO A 163 -10.55 -8.28 16.94
N GLY A 164 -10.53 -9.60 16.80
CA GLY A 164 -11.65 -10.37 16.27
C GLY A 164 -11.73 -10.48 14.75
N HIS A 165 -10.86 -9.78 13.99
CA HIS A 165 -10.95 -9.76 12.53
C HIS A 165 -10.07 -10.81 11.83
N TRP A 166 -8.93 -11.20 12.40
CA TRP A 166 -8.01 -12.13 11.74
C TRP A 166 -8.38 -13.61 11.92
N ALA A 167 -9.13 -13.96 12.98
CA ALA A 167 -9.46 -15.34 13.35
C ALA A 167 -10.66 -15.89 12.54
#